data_8312e8a5fdca335c424edded53103d0c
#
_entry.id   8312e8a5fdca335c424edded53103d0c
#
_cell.length_a   1.000
_cell.length_b   1.000
_cell.length_c   1.000
_cell.angle_alpha   90.00
_cell.angle_beta   90.00
_cell.angle_gamma   90.00
#
_symmetry.space_group_name_H-M   'P 1'
#
loop_
_entity.id
_entity.type
_entity.pdbx_description
1 polymer ?
#
loop_
_entity_poly.entity_id
_entity_poly.type
_entity_poly.pdbx_seq_one_letter_code
_entity_poly.pdbx_strand_id
1 'polypeptide(L)'
;MAFLKAEAMVVDGKQVFVRADGRFSIDGESFPIEKTLQRNLADNANNIPIVNFLLTSFPLARDHYLIKLQQFVNGMLWFRSLGFNEFIGLETGGTALEEYIIKNKLIDDFRRFLYNVSGQEFEFATPGTGEKMLLCIIGKRRVPFMGIWSSGTQALELLYFWMQRMGRATFVFIDEFDAFYHFKLAFEVCKILFNKDCQVFTSSHNTYLMTNDLLRPDCNFILNENKIKPLVDCTDKELRFGHNIEKMFRGNAFKV
;
A
#
# COMPACT_ATOMS: atom_id res chain seq x y z
N MET A 1 -12.90 -1.33 22.10
CA MET A 1 -13.89 -1.00 21.06
C MET A 1 -13.63 0.43 20.62
N ALA A 2 -13.41 0.69 19.35
CA ALA A 2 -13.21 2.06 18.85
C ALA A 2 -14.58 2.71 18.59
N PHE A 3 -14.75 3.95 19.03
CA PHE A 3 -15.96 4.72 18.78
C PHE A 3 -15.68 5.85 17.80
N LEU A 4 -16.56 6.06 16.83
CA LEU A 4 -16.49 7.16 15.90
C LEU A 4 -16.85 8.46 16.63
N LYS A 5 -15.85 9.28 16.93
CA LYS A 5 -16.02 10.52 17.71
C LYS A 5 -16.56 11.68 16.87
N ALA A 6 -16.03 11.83 15.68
CA ALA A 6 -16.44 12.87 14.73
C ALA A 6 -16.11 12.43 13.30
N GLU A 7 -16.87 12.92 12.34
CA GLU A 7 -16.57 12.80 10.92
C GLU A 7 -17.06 14.02 10.15
N ALA A 8 -16.33 14.37 9.09
CA ALA A 8 -16.71 15.45 8.19
C ALA A 8 -16.25 15.13 6.78
N MET A 9 -16.96 15.65 5.80
CA MET A 9 -16.60 15.55 4.40
C MET A 9 -16.71 16.91 3.73
N VAL A 10 -15.66 17.28 3.02
CA VAL A 10 -15.59 18.50 2.20
C VAL A 10 -15.19 18.07 0.79
N VAL A 11 -15.90 18.53 -0.23
CA VAL A 11 -15.60 18.27 -1.63
C VAL A 11 -15.55 19.61 -2.36
N ASP A 12 -14.46 19.88 -3.04
CA ASP A 12 -14.20 21.12 -3.77
C ASP A 12 -14.48 22.40 -2.94
N GLY A 13 -14.07 22.36 -1.65
CA GLY A 13 -14.24 23.46 -0.70
C GLY A 13 -15.65 23.58 -0.11
N LYS A 14 -16.63 22.78 -0.55
CA LYS A 14 -17.98 22.74 0.02
C LYS A 14 -18.11 21.63 1.05
N GLN A 15 -18.66 21.96 2.22
CA GLN A 15 -18.97 20.95 3.24
C GLN A 15 -20.16 20.12 2.80
N VAL A 16 -19.96 18.81 2.65
CA VAL A 16 -21.03 17.85 2.34
C VAL A 16 -21.76 17.47 3.62
N PHE A 17 -21.04 17.09 4.65
CA PHE A 17 -21.60 16.84 5.98
C PHE A 17 -20.55 17.05 7.07
N VAL A 18 -21.04 17.27 8.29
CA VAL A 18 -20.25 17.18 9.52
C VAL A 18 -21.10 16.55 10.61
N ARG A 19 -20.50 15.62 11.36
CA ARG A 19 -21.05 15.04 12.58
C ARG A 19 -19.99 15.14 13.68
N ALA A 20 -20.28 15.89 14.73
CA ALA A 20 -19.41 16.05 15.89
C ALA A 20 -20.23 16.52 17.09
N ASP A 21 -19.85 16.12 18.29
CA ASP A 21 -20.42 16.59 19.57
C ASP A 21 -21.96 16.53 19.62
N GLY A 22 -22.56 15.44 19.12
CA GLY A 22 -24.01 15.24 19.08
C GLY A 22 -24.74 16.15 18.08
N ARG A 23 -24.01 16.79 17.16
CA ARG A 23 -24.57 17.61 16.09
C ARG A 23 -24.31 16.97 14.73
N PHE A 24 -25.28 17.06 13.86
CA PHE A 24 -25.16 16.62 12.48
C PHE A 24 -25.70 17.70 11.54
N SER A 25 -24.95 18.02 10.53
CA SER A 25 -25.40 18.84 9.41
C SER A 25 -24.97 18.21 8.09
N ILE A 26 -25.80 18.35 7.07
CA ILE A 26 -25.57 17.81 5.74
C ILE A 26 -26.09 18.78 4.68
N ASP A 27 -25.48 18.78 3.50
CA ASP A 27 -25.98 19.50 2.34
C ASP A 27 -27.32 18.90 1.91
N GLY A 28 -28.40 19.59 2.24
CA GLY A 28 -29.78 19.15 1.98
C GLY A 28 -30.19 19.19 0.51
N GLU A 29 -29.45 19.90 -0.35
CA GLU A 29 -29.68 19.90 -1.80
C GLU A 29 -29.21 18.59 -2.43
N SER A 30 -28.02 18.16 -2.04
CA SER A 30 -27.43 16.90 -2.53
C SER A 30 -28.03 15.66 -1.85
N PHE A 31 -28.35 15.77 -0.55
CA PHE A 31 -28.85 14.68 0.28
C PHE A 31 -30.05 15.12 1.12
N PRO A 32 -31.27 15.05 0.59
CA PRO A 32 -32.48 15.43 1.31
C PRO A 32 -32.82 14.41 2.41
N ILE A 33 -32.42 14.69 3.63
CA ILE A 33 -32.65 13.88 4.82
C ILE A 33 -33.63 14.59 5.76
N GLU A 34 -34.66 13.88 6.18
CA GLU A 34 -35.65 14.41 7.13
C GLU A 34 -35.04 14.76 8.48
N LYS A 35 -35.56 15.81 9.14
CA LYS A 35 -35.04 16.29 10.42
C LYS A 35 -34.97 15.23 11.52
N THR A 36 -35.93 14.31 11.54
CA THR A 36 -35.96 13.20 12.53
C THR A 36 -34.77 12.26 12.32
N LEU A 37 -34.49 11.91 11.05
CA LEU A 37 -33.35 11.05 10.72
C LEU A 37 -32.02 11.77 10.96
N GLN A 38 -31.94 13.09 10.69
CA GLN A 38 -30.76 13.89 11.03
C GLN A 38 -30.45 13.86 12.53
N ARG A 39 -31.46 13.92 13.39
CA ARG A 39 -31.29 13.79 14.85
C ARG A 39 -30.76 12.40 15.25
N ASN A 40 -31.30 11.35 14.64
CA ASN A 40 -30.84 9.99 14.89
C ASN A 40 -29.38 9.76 14.40
N LEU A 41 -29.00 10.38 13.28
CA LEU A 41 -27.63 10.31 12.76
C LEU A 41 -26.65 11.17 13.59
N ALA A 42 -27.14 12.20 14.30
CA ALA A 42 -26.33 12.98 15.24
C ALA A 42 -25.89 12.16 16.46
N ASP A 43 -26.65 11.14 16.83
CA ASP A 43 -26.30 10.26 17.94
C ASP A 43 -25.19 9.28 17.53
N ASN A 44 -24.01 9.49 18.11
CA ASN A 44 -22.82 8.65 17.87
C ASN A 44 -22.97 7.22 18.42
N ALA A 45 -24.01 6.91 19.20
CA ALA A 45 -24.23 5.59 19.79
C ALA A 45 -24.38 4.50 18.71
N ASN A 46 -24.86 4.84 17.52
CA ASN A 46 -25.06 3.89 16.44
C ASN A 46 -23.77 3.55 15.65
N ASN A 47 -22.69 4.29 15.86
CA ASN A 47 -21.36 4.08 15.24
C ASN A 47 -21.38 3.79 13.72
N ILE A 48 -22.41 4.28 13.01
CA ILE A 48 -22.56 4.11 11.56
C ILE A 48 -21.83 5.26 10.88
N PRO A 49 -20.83 5.00 10.02
CA PRO A 49 -20.20 6.04 9.21
C PRO A 49 -21.22 6.70 8.27
N ILE A 50 -21.28 8.04 8.26
CA ILE A 50 -22.22 8.78 7.39
C ILE A 50 -21.96 8.46 5.91
N VAL A 51 -20.70 8.30 5.50
CA VAL A 51 -20.37 7.90 4.13
C VAL A 51 -21.07 6.59 3.74
N ASN A 52 -21.03 5.57 4.61
CA ASN A 52 -21.71 4.30 4.34
C ASN A 52 -23.23 4.46 4.28
N PHE A 53 -23.80 5.26 5.17
CA PHE A 53 -25.22 5.58 5.13
C PHE A 53 -25.60 6.24 3.79
N LEU A 54 -24.85 7.23 3.32
CA LEU A 54 -25.12 7.91 2.06
C LEU A 54 -25.00 6.97 0.85
N LEU A 55 -23.96 6.13 0.81
CA LEU A 55 -23.72 5.15 -0.25
C LEU A 55 -24.84 4.10 -0.36
N THR A 56 -25.47 3.75 0.76
CA THR A 56 -26.50 2.70 0.79
C THR A 56 -27.93 3.22 0.70
N SER A 57 -28.15 4.48 1.07
CA SER A 57 -29.51 5.05 1.18
C SER A 57 -29.91 5.92 -0.01
N PHE A 58 -28.97 6.31 -0.85
CA PHE A 58 -29.24 7.18 -2.00
C PHE A 58 -28.87 6.51 -3.33
N PRO A 59 -29.68 6.65 -4.38
CA PRO A 59 -29.36 6.18 -5.72
C PRO A 59 -28.33 7.10 -6.38
N LEU A 60 -27.05 6.81 -6.18
CA LEU A 60 -25.95 7.62 -6.68
C LEU A 60 -25.55 7.21 -8.11
N ALA A 61 -25.28 8.16 -8.97
CA ALA A 61 -24.73 7.93 -10.30
C ALA A 61 -23.32 7.31 -10.22
N ARG A 62 -22.91 6.54 -11.25
CA ARG A 62 -21.61 5.86 -11.26
C ARG A 62 -20.41 6.80 -11.19
N ASP A 63 -20.55 8.01 -11.68
CA ASP A 63 -19.52 9.06 -11.67
C ASP A 63 -19.56 9.97 -10.43
N HIS A 64 -20.51 9.72 -9.50
CA HIS A 64 -20.64 10.48 -8.27
C HIS A 64 -19.38 10.35 -7.40
N TYR A 65 -18.94 11.43 -6.75
CA TYR A 65 -17.70 11.48 -5.96
C TYR A 65 -17.67 10.45 -4.82
N LEU A 66 -18.80 10.13 -4.18
CA LEU A 66 -18.86 9.07 -3.15
C LEU A 66 -18.59 7.68 -3.74
N ILE A 67 -19.09 7.40 -4.94
CA ILE A 67 -18.80 6.13 -5.64
C ILE A 67 -17.31 6.05 -6.00
N LYS A 68 -16.74 7.15 -6.51
CA LYS A 68 -15.29 7.23 -6.78
C LYS A 68 -14.46 7.03 -5.52
N LEU A 69 -14.86 7.67 -4.40
CA LEU A 69 -14.21 7.47 -3.10
C LEU A 69 -14.29 6.01 -2.65
N GLN A 70 -15.46 5.38 -2.75
CA GLN A 70 -15.64 3.97 -2.41
C GLN A 70 -14.74 3.06 -3.27
N GLN A 71 -14.70 3.30 -4.58
CA GLN A 71 -13.82 2.55 -5.48
C GLN A 71 -12.36 2.72 -5.12
N PHE A 72 -11.94 3.96 -4.81
CA PHE A 72 -10.58 4.26 -4.38
C PHE A 72 -10.22 3.51 -3.09
N VAL A 73 -11.07 3.59 -2.06
CA VAL A 73 -10.86 2.91 -0.78
C VAL A 73 -10.84 1.38 -0.93
N ASN A 74 -11.75 0.83 -1.73
CA ASN A 74 -11.80 -0.60 -2.00
C ASN A 74 -10.58 -1.12 -2.78
N GLY A 75 -9.88 -0.24 -3.49
CA GLY A 75 -8.63 -0.53 -4.18
C GLY A 75 -7.37 -0.30 -3.34
N MET A 76 -7.51 0.15 -2.09
CA MET A 76 -6.35 0.33 -1.21
C MET A 76 -5.77 -1.01 -0.77
N LEU A 77 -4.45 -1.07 -0.67
CA LEU A 77 -3.70 -2.22 -0.20
C LEU A 77 -2.62 -1.77 0.78
N TRP A 78 -2.56 -2.43 1.92
CA TRP A 78 -1.48 -2.29 2.89
C TRP A 78 -0.89 -3.66 3.21
N PHE A 79 0.44 -3.75 3.24
CA PHE A 79 1.14 -4.93 3.74
C PHE A 79 2.51 -4.57 4.33
N ARG A 80 3.10 -5.50 5.06
CA ARG A 80 4.42 -5.36 5.68
C ARG A 80 5.37 -6.40 5.12
N SER A 81 6.64 -6.02 4.94
CA SER A 81 7.67 -6.99 4.56
C SER A 81 8.10 -7.88 5.73
N LEU A 82 7.89 -7.44 6.97
CA LEU A 82 8.23 -8.16 8.21
C LEU A 82 7.16 -9.16 8.68
N GLY A 83 5.95 -9.13 8.11
CA GLY A 83 4.85 -9.96 8.54
C GLY A 83 4.74 -11.28 7.75
N PHE A 84 4.18 -12.30 8.37
CA PHE A 84 3.74 -13.51 7.68
C PHE A 84 2.50 -13.19 6.86
N ASN A 85 2.66 -12.82 5.59
CA ASN A 85 1.54 -12.62 4.66
C ASN A 85 0.38 -11.77 5.22
N GLU A 86 0.64 -10.92 6.19
CA GLU A 86 -0.35 -10.01 6.74
C GLU A 86 -0.57 -8.86 5.76
N PHE A 87 -1.78 -8.78 5.24
CA PHE A 87 -2.19 -7.70 4.36
C PHE A 87 -3.65 -7.34 4.62
N ILE A 88 -3.97 -6.08 4.40
CA ILE A 88 -5.31 -5.51 4.61
C ILE A 88 -5.68 -4.70 3.37
N GLY A 89 -6.91 -4.82 2.89
CA GLY A 89 -7.44 -4.00 1.81
C GLY A 89 -8.00 -4.81 0.65
N LEU A 90 -7.51 -4.57 -0.55
CA LEU A 90 -8.03 -5.07 -1.83
C LEU A 90 -8.41 -6.57 -1.83
N GLU A 91 -7.63 -7.38 -1.14
CA GLU A 91 -7.94 -8.78 -0.86
C GLU A 91 -7.55 -9.08 0.58
N THR A 92 -8.39 -9.82 1.31
CA THR A 92 -8.13 -10.27 2.67
C THR A 92 -8.11 -11.80 2.70
N GLY A 93 -7.18 -12.39 3.46
CA GLY A 93 -7.10 -13.83 3.67
C GLY A 93 -5.75 -14.43 3.29
N GLY A 94 -5.47 -15.61 3.84
CA GLY A 94 -4.21 -16.34 3.65
C GLY A 94 -4.17 -17.11 2.33
N THR A 95 -4.00 -16.43 1.20
CA THR A 95 -3.72 -17.14 -0.05
C THR A 95 -2.31 -17.72 0.03
N ALA A 96 -2.17 -19.02 -0.15
CA ALA A 96 -0.87 -19.67 -0.26
C ALA A 96 -0.16 -19.14 -1.53
N LEU A 97 0.97 -18.45 -1.34
CA LEU A 97 1.68 -17.75 -2.43
C LEU A 97 2.14 -18.74 -3.51
N GLU A 98 2.74 -19.85 -3.11
CA GLU A 98 3.21 -20.88 -4.03
C GLU A 98 2.06 -21.54 -4.80
N GLU A 99 0.93 -21.84 -4.14
CA GLU A 99 -0.27 -22.36 -4.80
C GLU A 99 -0.79 -21.39 -5.87
N TYR A 100 -0.75 -20.07 -5.59
CA TYR A 100 -1.12 -19.08 -6.57
C TYR A 100 -0.20 -19.07 -7.79
N ILE A 101 1.11 -19.13 -7.58
CA ILE A 101 2.11 -19.18 -8.66
C ILE A 101 1.90 -20.42 -9.54
N ILE A 102 1.68 -21.57 -8.92
CA ILE A 102 1.44 -22.85 -9.62
C ILE A 102 0.13 -22.81 -10.41
N LYS A 103 -0.97 -22.43 -9.74
CA LYS A 103 -2.32 -22.42 -10.33
C LYS A 103 -2.43 -21.48 -11.54
N ASN A 104 -1.72 -20.37 -11.49
CA ASN A 104 -1.71 -19.37 -12.58
C ASN A 104 -0.59 -19.60 -13.60
N LYS A 105 0.19 -20.69 -13.50
CA LYS A 105 1.29 -21.03 -14.40
C LYS A 105 2.38 -19.96 -14.46
N LEU A 106 2.70 -19.33 -13.34
CA LEU A 106 3.61 -18.20 -13.23
C LEU A 106 5.04 -18.59 -12.82
N ILE A 107 5.39 -19.88 -12.79
CA ILE A 107 6.70 -20.37 -12.28
C ILE A 107 7.87 -19.75 -13.06
N ASP A 108 7.82 -19.77 -14.39
CA ASP A 108 8.89 -19.21 -15.22
C ASP A 108 8.99 -17.69 -15.11
N ASP A 109 7.85 -17.02 -14.93
CA ASP A 109 7.81 -15.59 -14.70
C ASP A 109 8.37 -15.21 -13.32
N PHE A 110 7.99 -15.96 -12.29
CA PHE A 110 8.54 -15.82 -10.94
C PHE A 110 10.04 -16.08 -10.88
N ARG A 111 10.52 -17.12 -11.56
CA ARG A 111 11.96 -17.42 -11.68
C ARG A 111 12.72 -16.24 -12.31
N ARG A 112 12.22 -15.69 -13.42
CA ARG A 112 12.80 -14.51 -14.07
C ARG A 112 12.79 -13.28 -13.15
N PHE A 113 11.69 -13.07 -12.43
CA PHE A 113 11.60 -11.98 -11.45
C PHE A 113 12.69 -12.11 -10.38
N LEU A 114 12.84 -13.27 -9.73
CA LEU A 114 13.87 -13.50 -8.73
C LEU A 114 15.28 -13.24 -9.28
N TYR A 115 15.56 -13.77 -10.46
CA TYR A 115 16.85 -13.53 -11.13
C TYR A 115 17.10 -12.04 -11.42
N ASN A 116 16.14 -11.37 -12.02
CA ASN A 116 16.29 -9.96 -12.43
C ASN A 116 16.46 -9.03 -11.23
N VAL A 117 15.79 -9.31 -10.11
CA VAL A 117 15.78 -8.42 -8.94
C VAL A 117 16.94 -8.73 -7.99
N SER A 118 17.26 -10.00 -7.77
CA SER A 118 18.24 -10.43 -6.75
C SER A 118 19.48 -11.12 -7.32
N GLY A 119 19.49 -11.48 -8.61
CA GLY A 119 20.52 -12.30 -9.21
C GLY A 119 20.50 -13.76 -8.77
N GLN A 120 19.49 -14.19 -8.01
CA GLN A 120 19.37 -15.57 -7.55
C GLN A 120 18.78 -16.46 -8.63
N GLU A 121 19.46 -17.56 -8.92
CA GLU A 121 19.00 -18.58 -9.88
C GLU A 121 18.34 -19.75 -9.13
N PHE A 122 17.10 -20.02 -9.48
CA PHE A 122 16.36 -21.19 -9.00
C PHE A 122 15.91 -22.04 -10.18
N GLU A 123 16.13 -23.34 -10.09
CA GLU A 123 15.56 -24.31 -11.01
C GLU A 123 14.34 -24.94 -10.35
N PHE A 124 13.15 -24.61 -10.85
CA PHE A 124 11.90 -25.17 -10.33
C PHE A 124 11.51 -26.44 -11.07
N ALA A 125 11.07 -27.46 -10.33
CA ALA A 125 10.49 -28.65 -10.91
C ALA A 125 9.12 -28.36 -11.51
N THR A 126 8.75 -29.08 -12.57
CA THR A 126 7.38 -29.05 -13.09
C THR A 126 6.42 -29.61 -12.04
N PRO A 127 5.38 -28.86 -11.62
CA PRO A 127 4.43 -29.33 -10.62
C PRO A 127 3.65 -30.54 -11.08
N GLY A 128 3.45 -31.50 -10.18
CA GLY A 128 2.53 -32.61 -10.36
C GLY A 128 1.05 -32.19 -10.25
N THR A 129 0.15 -33.10 -10.59
CA THR A 129 -1.30 -32.85 -10.45
C THR A 129 -1.65 -32.67 -8.97
N GLY A 130 -2.24 -31.50 -8.61
CA GLY A 130 -2.64 -31.19 -7.24
C GLY A 130 -1.52 -30.70 -6.33
N GLU A 131 -0.31 -30.50 -6.85
CA GLU A 131 0.81 -29.94 -6.09
C GLU A 131 0.55 -28.47 -5.75
N LYS A 132 0.81 -28.12 -4.48
CA LYS A 132 0.55 -26.78 -3.94
C LYS A 132 1.81 -26.05 -3.50
N MET A 133 2.95 -26.73 -3.53
CA MET A 133 4.26 -26.21 -3.13
C MET A 133 5.21 -26.17 -4.31
N LEU A 134 6.03 -25.12 -4.39
CA LEU A 134 7.12 -25.04 -5.34
C LEU A 134 8.27 -25.95 -4.89
N LEU A 135 8.76 -26.78 -5.81
CA LEU A 135 9.92 -27.64 -5.58
C LEU A 135 11.09 -27.15 -6.41
N CYS A 136 12.24 -26.94 -5.76
CA CYS A 136 13.51 -26.65 -6.42
C CYS A 136 14.28 -27.92 -6.71
N ILE A 137 14.99 -27.92 -7.83
CA ILE A 137 15.93 -29.00 -8.20
C ILE A 137 17.31 -28.62 -7.68
N ILE A 138 17.85 -29.44 -6.78
CA ILE A 138 19.23 -29.32 -6.28
C ILE A 138 19.96 -30.63 -6.56
N GLY A 139 20.79 -30.61 -7.60
CA GLY A 139 21.43 -31.80 -8.12
C GLY A 139 20.38 -32.79 -8.65
N LYS A 140 20.19 -33.95 -7.96
CA LYS A 140 19.20 -34.97 -8.33
C LYS A 140 17.97 -34.98 -7.41
N ARG A 141 17.86 -34.01 -6.49
CA ARG A 141 16.81 -33.99 -5.46
C ARG A 141 15.82 -32.85 -5.72
N ARG A 142 14.55 -33.10 -5.40
CA ARG A 142 13.52 -32.08 -5.32
C ARG A 142 13.38 -31.66 -3.85
N VAL A 143 13.52 -30.36 -3.59
CA VAL A 143 13.47 -29.79 -2.24
C VAL A 143 12.41 -28.70 -2.23
N PRO A 144 11.54 -28.63 -1.19
CA PRO A 144 10.57 -27.54 -1.07
C PRO A 144 11.27 -26.16 -1.11
N PHE A 145 10.73 -25.24 -1.91
CA PHE A 145 11.29 -23.89 -2.06
C PHE A 145 11.34 -23.16 -0.71
N MET A 146 10.27 -23.24 0.08
CA MET A 146 10.24 -22.66 1.42
C MET A 146 11.27 -23.29 2.40
N GLY A 147 11.86 -24.39 2.08
CA GLY A 147 12.93 -25.00 2.89
C GLY A 147 14.33 -24.46 2.59
N ILE A 148 14.51 -23.71 1.50
CA ILE A 148 15.82 -23.23 1.04
C ILE A 148 15.89 -21.70 0.86
N TRP A 149 14.78 -21.00 1.01
CA TRP A 149 14.71 -19.56 0.83
C TRP A 149 15.32 -18.79 2.02
N SER A 150 15.85 -17.62 1.71
CA SER A 150 16.20 -16.61 2.73
C SER A 150 14.97 -15.76 3.06
N SER A 151 15.03 -15.01 4.18
CA SER A 151 13.99 -14.03 4.52
C SER A 151 13.77 -13.01 3.39
N GLY A 152 14.86 -12.61 2.70
CA GLY A 152 14.76 -11.73 1.53
C GLY A 152 14.02 -12.36 0.35
N THR A 153 14.27 -13.65 0.10
CA THR A 153 13.57 -14.40 -0.96
C THR A 153 12.09 -14.56 -0.63
N GLN A 154 11.75 -14.80 0.63
CA GLN A 154 10.37 -14.83 1.11
C GLN A 154 9.66 -13.49 0.90
N ALA A 155 10.32 -12.39 1.25
CA ALA A 155 9.78 -11.04 1.03
C ALA A 155 9.60 -10.74 -0.47
N LEU A 156 10.49 -11.22 -1.34
CA LEU A 156 10.34 -11.12 -2.78
C LEU A 156 9.17 -11.94 -3.33
N GLU A 157 8.89 -13.12 -2.78
CA GLU A 157 7.73 -13.92 -3.17
C GLU A 157 6.42 -13.20 -2.82
N LEU A 158 6.31 -12.63 -1.62
CA LEU A 158 5.17 -11.83 -1.21
C LEU A 158 5.00 -10.59 -2.12
N LEU A 159 6.10 -9.90 -2.40
CA LEU A 159 6.10 -8.75 -3.32
C LEU A 159 5.63 -9.16 -4.71
N TYR A 160 6.15 -10.27 -5.26
CA TYR A 160 5.74 -10.79 -6.56
C TYR A 160 4.24 -11.08 -6.63
N PHE A 161 3.70 -11.73 -5.60
CA PHE A 161 2.26 -12.00 -5.49
C PHE A 161 1.43 -10.71 -5.58
N TRP A 162 1.82 -9.66 -4.86
CA TRP A 162 1.12 -8.39 -4.89
C TRP A 162 1.33 -7.63 -6.20
N MET A 163 2.51 -7.70 -6.79
CA MET A 163 2.78 -7.08 -8.09
C MET A 163 1.85 -7.60 -9.20
N GLN A 164 1.46 -8.87 -9.16
CA GLN A 164 0.48 -9.44 -10.08
C GLN A 164 -0.93 -8.83 -9.92
N ARG A 165 -1.20 -8.18 -8.79
CA ARG A 165 -2.50 -7.61 -8.43
C ARG A 165 -2.52 -6.09 -8.39
N MET A 166 -1.38 -5.44 -8.38
CA MET A 166 -1.27 -3.97 -8.29
C MET A 166 -1.98 -3.22 -9.43
N GLY A 167 -2.20 -3.85 -10.59
CA GLY A 167 -3.00 -3.27 -11.67
C GLY A 167 -4.47 -2.99 -11.31
N ARG A 168 -4.97 -3.54 -10.19
CA ARG A 168 -6.31 -3.27 -9.64
C ARG A 168 -6.28 -2.37 -8.40
N ALA A 169 -5.08 -2.11 -7.87
CA ALA A 169 -4.92 -1.25 -6.71
C ALA A 169 -4.98 0.23 -7.12
N THR A 170 -5.58 1.03 -6.26
CA THR A 170 -5.62 2.50 -6.39
C THR A 170 -4.54 3.17 -5.56
N PHE A 171 -4.22 2.55 -4.42
CA PHE A 171 -3.23 3.02 -3.47
C PHE A 171 -2.57 1.82 -2.79
N VAL A 172 -1.26 1.84 -2.69
CA VAL A 172 -0.48 0.78 -2.03
C VAL A 172 0.44 1.40 -0.99
N PHE A 173 0.39 0.90 0.24
CA PHE A 173 1.34 1.26 1.28
C PHE A 173 2.09 0.00 1.74
N ILE A 174 3.42 0.03 1.66
CA ILE A 174 4.28 -1.09 2.08
C ILE A 174 5.12 -0.61 3.27
N ASP A 175 4.81 -1.13 4.44
CA ASP A 175 5.49 -0.76 5.67
C ASP A 175 6.80 -1.53 5.82
N GLU A 176 7.89 -0.80 6.13
CA GLU A 176 9.24 -1.35 6.27
C GLU A 176 9.62 -2.29 5.11
N PHE A 177 9.37 -1.83 3.85
CA PHE A 177 9.42 -2.67 2.67
C PHE A 177 10.77 -3.34 2.45
N ASP A 178 11.85 -2.75 2.92
CA ASP A 178 13.23 -3.18 2.71
C ASP A 178 13.86 -3.87 3.94
N ALA A 179 13.08 -4.22 4.95
CA ALA A 179 13.59 -4.82 6.18
C ALA A 179 14.43 -6.10 5.96
N PHE A 180 14.18 -6.83 4.87
CA PHE A 180 14.92 -8.04 4.50
C PHE A 180 15.82 -7.87 3.27
N TYR A 181 15.94 -6.65 2.73
CA TYR A 181 16.70 -6.39 1.52
C TYR A 181 18.03 -5.70 1.84
N HIS A 182 19.10 -6.12 1.18
CA HIS A 182 20.31 -5.31 1.16
C HIS A 182 20.09 -4.07 0.26
N PHE A 183 20.91 -3.04 0.44
CA PHE A 183 20.72 -1.72 -0.16
C PHE A 183 20.46 -1.72 -1.67
N LYS A 184 21.25 -2.50 -2.44
CA LYS A 184 21.09 -2.59 -3.88
C LYS A 184 19.76 -3.23 -4.26
N LEU A 185 19.35 -4.27 -3.55
CA LEU A 185 18.07 -4.94 -3.78
C LEU A 185 16.89 -4.00 -3.47
N ALA A 186 16.96 -3.28 -2.33
CA ALA A 186 15.95 -2.28 -1.97
C ALA A 186 15.77 -1.22 -3.07
N PHE A 187 16.88 -0.75 -3.64
CA PHE A 187 16.87 0.22 -4.73
C PHE A 187 16.18 -0.32 -5.99
N GLU A 188 16.50 -1.55 -6.42
CA GLU A 188 15.88 -2.18 -7.59
C GLU A 188 14.39 -2.46 -7.36
N VAL A 189 14.00 -2.86 -6.15
CA VAL A 189 12.59 -3.03 -5.77
C VAL A 189 11.84 -1.70 -5.85
N CYS A 190 12.41 -0.60 -5.36
CA CYS A 190 11.82 0.74 -5.48
C CYS A 190 11.55 1.12 -6.93
N LYS A 191 12.51 0.90 -7.84
CA LYS A 191 12.32 1.19 -9.27
C LYS A 191 11.12 0.45 -9.85
N ILE A 192 10.95 -0.81 -9.47
CA ILE A 192 9.82 -1.62 -9.95
C ILE A 192 8.49 -1.10 -9.37
N LEU A 193 8.47 -0.78 -8.08
CA LEU A 193 7.27 -0.33 -7.39
C LEU A 193 6.79 1.03 -7.88
N PHE A 194 7.70 2.00 -8.02
CA PHE A 194 7.36 3.36 -8.42
C PHE A 194 7.04 3.51 -9.92
N ASN A 195 7.27 2.46 -10.72
CA ASN A 195 6.83 2.38 -12.12
C ASN A 195 5.45 1.70 -12.32
N LYS A 196 4.70 1.44 -11.24
CA LYS A 196 3.35 0.87 -11.34
C LYS A 196 2.30 1.97 -11.57
N ASP A 197 1.21 1.62 -12.27
CA ASP A 197 0.09 2.52 -12.56
C ASP A 197 -0.84 2.75 -11.34
N CYS A 198 -0.30 2.72 -10.13
CA CYS A 198 -1.02 3.03 -8.91
C CYS A 198 -0.15 3.89 -8.00
N GLN A 199 -0.78 4.60 -7.06
CA GLN A 199 -0.05 5.38 -6.09
C GLN A 199 0.60 4.45 -5.07
N VAL A 200 1.94 4.45 -4.99
CA VAL A 200 2.70 3.60 -4.07
C VAL A 200 3.44 4.45 -3.06
N PHE A 201 3.30 4.09 -1.79
CA PHE A 201 4.11 4.58 -0.68
C PHE A 201 4.85 3.43 -0.02
N THR A 202 6.10 3.69 0.36
CA THR A 202 6.90 2.75 1.12
C THR A 202 7.48 3.45 2.34
N SER A 203 7.49 2.80 3.50
CA SER A 203 8.30 3.25 4.63
C SER A 203 9.62 2.49 4.68
N SER A 204 10.68 3.16 5.13
CA SER A 204 12.02 2.59 5.24
C SER A 204 12.88 3.38 6.23
N HIS A 205 13.81 2.70 6.90
CA HIS A 205 14.89 3.31 7.65
C HIS A 205 16.17 3.48 6.84
N ASN A 206 16.16 3.08 5.56
CA ASN A 206 17.32 3.07 4.68
C ASN A 206 17.49 4.41 3.96
N THR A 207 18.36 5.26 4.49
CA THR A 207 18.62 6.59 3.92
C THR A 207 19.24 6.57 2.51
N TYR A 208 19.84 5.45 2.07
CA TYR A 208 20.36 5.30 0.70
C TYR A 208 19.27 5.41 -0.38
N LEU A 209 18.00 5.22 0.00
CA LEU A 209 16.87 5.38 -0.91
C LEU A 209 16.49 6.85 -1.13
N MET A 210 17.04 7.78 -0.33
CA MET A 210 16.84 9.22 -0.47
C MET A 210 17.72 9.76 -1.62
N THR A 211 17.42 9.37 -2.84
CA THR A 211 18.16 9.77 -4.03
C THR A 211 17.25 10.24 -5.15
N ASN A 212 17.70 11.24 -5.89
CA ASN A 212 17.00 11.75 -7.07
C ASN A 212 16.93 10.75 -8.23
N ASP A 213 17.71 9.66 -8.19
CA ASP A 213 17.63 8.57 -9.16
C ASP A 213 16.38 7.70 -9.00
N LEU A 214 15.74 7.74 -7.82
CA LEU A 214 14.48 7.05 -7.55
C LEU A 214 13.28 7.98 -7.63
N LEU A 215 13.31 9.04 -6.84
CA LEU A 215 12.17 9.97 -6.69
C LEU A 215 12.68 11.40 -6.54
N ARG A 216 11.88 12.34 -7.01
CA ARG A 216 12.10 13.76 -6.75
C ARG A 216 12.02 14.05 -5.23
N PRO A 217 12.68 15.10 -4.74
CA PRO A 217 12.69 15.43 -3.30
C PRO A 217 11.29 15.66 -2.71
N ASP A 218 10.34 16.18 -3.49
CA ASP A 218 8.96 16.42 -3.06
C ASP A 218 8.13 15.13 -2.89
N CYS A 219 8.62 14.01 -3.43
CA CYS A 219 8.04 12.67 -3.24
C CYS A 219 8.65 11.91 -2.04
N ASN A 220 9.64 12.49 -1.37
CA ASN A 220 10.22 11.95 -0.15
C ASN A 220 9.63 12.66 1.07
N PHE A 221 9.26 11.89 2.09
CA PHE A 221 8.67 12.41 3.33
C PHE A 221 9.51 11.99 4.53
N ILE A 222 9.58 12.86 5.53
CA ILE A 222 10.16 12.53 6.83
C ILE A 222 9.02 12.36 7.83
N LEU A 223 9.00 11.18 8.46
CA LEU A 223 8.12 10.90 9.59
C LEU A 223 8.93 11.07 10.88
N ASN A 224 8.52 12.02 11.71
CA ASN A 224 9.13 12.25 13.02
C ASN A 224 8.01 12.40 14.06
N GLU A 225 8.03 11.54 15.07
CA GLU A 225 6.99 11.45 16.10
C GLU A 225 5.59 11.29 15.44
N ASN A 226 4.75 12.32 15.55
CA ASN A 226 3.38 12.33 14.99
C ASN A 226 3.23 13.29 13.79
N LYS A 227 4.34 13.66 13.16
CA LYS A 227 4.35 14.59 12.03
C LYS A 227 4.95 13.93 10.80
N ILE A 228 4.33 14.15 9.66
CA ILE A 228 4.87 13.79 8.35
C ILE A 228 5.01 15.06 7.53
N LYS A 229 6.20 15.26 6.94
CA LYS A 229 6.47 16.43 6.09
C LYS A 229 7.18 16.02 4.81
N PRO A 230 6.82 16.60 3.66
CA PRO A 230 7.64 16.47 2.46
C PRO A 230 9.05 17.00 2.73
N LEU A 231 10.04 16.35 2.14
CA LEU A 231 11.44 16.73 2.35
C LEU A 231 11.73 18.19 1.95
N VAL A 232 11.05 18.66 0.91
CA VAL A 232 11.16 20.06 0.42
C VAL A 232 10.71 21.09 1.45
N ASP A 233 9.79 20.73 2.35
CA ASP A 233 9.29 21.61 3.41
C ASP A 233 10.15 21.55 4.69
N CYS A 234 11.18 20.72 4.69
CA CYS A 234 12.09 20.53 5.81
C CYS A 234 13.39 21.34 5.68
N THR A 235 13.55 22.15 4.64
CA THR A 235 14.74 22.97 4.40
C THR A 235 14.38 24.25 3.64
N ASP A 236 15.08 25.35 3.97
CA ASP A 236 14.98 26.61 3.23
C ASP A 236 15.82 26.60 1.93
N LYS A 237 16.56 25.53 1.66
CA LYS A 237 17.39 25.40 0.46
C LYS A 237 16.60 24.85 -0.70
N GLU A 238 16.75 25.46 -1.86
CA GLU A 238 16.27 24.87 -3.12
C GLU A 238 16.95 23.52 -3.36
N LEU A 239 16.17 22.44 -3.45
CA LEU A 239 16.69 21.10 -3.73
C LEU A 239 16.76 20.88 -5.24
N ARG A 240 17.96 20.62 -5.76
CA ARG A 240 18.23 20.37 -7.18
C ARG A 240 18.61 18.92 -7.41
N PHE A 241 18.42 18.44 -8.64
CA PHE A 241 18.73 17.06 -9.03
C PHE A 241 20.19 16.64 -8.68
N GLY A 242 21.15 17.55 -8.79
CA GLY A 242 22.56 17.27 -8.47
C GLY A 242 22.89 17.21 -6.99
N HIS A 243 21.94 17.49 -6.09
CA HIS A 243 22.19 17.39 -4.67
C HIS A 243 22.15 15.93 -4.20
N ASN A 244 23.13 15.55 -3.37
CA ASN A 244 23.09 14.27 -2.66
C ASN A 244 22.19 14.41 -1.45
N ILE A 245 20.92 14.00 -1.60
CA ILE A 245 19.88 14.15 -0.57
C ILE A 245 20.21 13.34 0.69
N GLU A 246 20.72 12.13 0.54
CA GLU A 246 21.16 11.28 1.66
C GLU A 246 22.22 11.97 2.50
N LYS A 247 23.28 12.49 1.86
CA LYS A 247 24.34 13.21 2.55
C LYS A 247 23.82 14.47 3.26
N MET A 248 22.90 15.19 2.65
CA MET A 248 22.24 16.34 3.27
C MET A 248 21.42 15.92 4.49
N PHE A 249 20.67 14.82 4.40
CA PHE A 249 19.89 14.28 5.52
C PHE A 249 20.80 13.89 6.69
N ARG A 250 21.85 13.12 6.45
CA ARG A 250 22.85 12.75 7.47
C ARG A 250 23.59 13.94 8.06
N GLY A 251 23.75 15.02 7.30
CA GLY A 251 24.34 16.28 7.75
C GLY A 251 23.35 17.22 8.47
N ASN A 252 22.16 16.73 8.85
CA ASN A 252 21.11 17.49 9.53
C ASN A 252 20.68 18.77 8.78
N ALA A 253 20.65 18.73 7.45
CA ALA A 253 20.22 19.86 6.62
C ALA A 253 18.69 20.05 6.61
N PHE A 254 17.93 19.07 7.12
CA PHE A 254 16.46 19.06 7.16
C PHE A 254 15.98 19.24 8.61
N LYS A 255 15.04 20.18 8.79
CA LYS A 255 14.41 20.48 10.08
C LYS A 255 12.99 19.90 10.10
N VAL A 256 12.73 18.94 10.97
CA VAL A 256 11.45 18.23 11.08
C VAL A 256 10.66 18.68 12.30
#